data_765da3f419762eacabda4360712d12fd
#
_entry.id   765da3f419762eacabda4360712d12fd
#
_cell.length_a   1.000
_cell.length_b   1.000
_cell.length_c   1.000
_cell.angle_alpha   90.00
_cell.angle_beta   90.00
_cell.angle_gamma   90.00
#
_symmetry.space_group_name_H-M   'P 1'
#
loop_
_entity.id
_entity.type
_entity.pdbx_description
1 polymer ?
#
loop_
_entity_poly.entity_id
_entity_poly.type
_entity_poly.pdbx_seq_one_letter_code
_entity_poly.pdbx_strand_id
1 'polypeptide(L)'
;MRTVAFFDIAAIFAYPPAEQPEMLHDGLKGISLPNAMQDYLGGGYLLDAVYVACMQGLADGLYRLATLAPDAFFESDYFLSPLVHPCISMESGSLVEEIAFCTHAPDGTALVFSLMRSTGMEAFSKEDFSALEAFTPIINAALIQHWINRTEKKALEKTALNTENLNKSFRDFERDRLSPREQDVVALLLRGHSSLSAAKNLGITEGTVKIHRKNIYAKLGISSQSMLFSHFIASIIKH
;
A
#
# COMPACT_ATOMS: atom_id res chain seq x y z
N MET A 1 21.70 -12.58 8.92
CA MET A 1 20.80 -13.70 9.24
C MET A 1 21.32 -15.03 8.73
N ARG A 2 21.64 -15.25 7.43
CA ARG A 2 22.18 -16.53 6.92
C ARG A 2 23.47 -17.02 7.60
N THR A 3 24.23 -16.12 8.22
CA THR A 3 25.42 -16.50 9.03
C THR A 3 25.06 -16.96 10.43
N VAL A 4 23.84 -16.71 10.91
CA VAL A 4 23.35 -17.13 12.23
C VAL A 4 22.66 -18.48 12.10
N ALA A 5 21.74 -18.61 11.13
CA ALA A 5 21.11 -19.88 10.76
C ALA A 5 20.89 -19.85 9.25
N PHE A 6 21.21 -20.96 8.58
CA PHE A 6 21.04 -21.05 7.14
C PHE A 6 19.55 -21.25 6.79
N PHE A 7 19.09 -20.59 5.72
CA PHE A 7 17.76 -20.75 5.12
C PHE A 7 17.85 -20.51 3.61
N ASP A 8 16.99 -21.17 2.86
CA ASP A 8 16.95 -21.04 1.39
C ASP A 8 16.14 -19.83 0.97
N ILE A 9 14.94 -19.71 1.55
CA ILE A 9 13.90 -18.82 1.12
C ILE A 9 13.56 -17.86 2.27
N ALA A 10 13.25 -16.62 1.93
CA ALA A 10 12.73 -15.65 2.86
C ALA A 10 11.64 -14.83 2.20
N ALA A 11 10.57 -14.54 2.93
CA ALA A 11 9.50 -13.66 2.47
C ALA A 11 9.09 -12.69 3.59
N ILE A 12 8.67 -11.49 3.23
CA ILE A 12 8.15 -10.52 4.20
C ILE A 12 6.79 -10.07 3.71
N PHE A 13 5.80 -10.21 4.60
CA PHE A 13 4.43 -9.79 4.36
C PHE A 13 3.99 -8.74 5.38
N ALA A 14 3.10 -7.86 4.94
CA ALA A 14 2.32 -6.98 5.79
C ALA A 14 0.83 -7.31 5.60
N TYR A 15 0.11 -7.44 6.70
CA TYR A 15 -1.33 -7.73 6.75
C TYR A 15 -2.05 -6.57 7.45
N PRO A 16 -2.41 -5.50 6.72
CA PRO A 16 -3.15 -4.38 7.28
C PRO A 16 -4.57 -4.81 7.65
N PRO A 17 -5.18 -4.29 8.75
CA PRO A 17 -6.48 -4.76 9.26
C PRO A 17 -7.66 -4.61 8.30
N ALA A 18 -7.60 -3.65 7.36
CA ALA A 18 -8.72 -3.30 6.47
C ALA A 18 -8.34 -3.28 4.98
N GLU A 19 -7.15 -3.74 4.63
CA GLU A 19 -6.64 -3.72 3.27
C GLU A 19 -6.14 -5.11 2.86
N GLN A 20 -5.84 -5.29 1.58
CA GLN A 20 -5.23 -6.53 1.10
C GLN A 20 -3.78 -6.64 1.61
N PRO A 21 -3.30 -7.87 1.83
CA PRO A 21 -1.90 -8.11 2.17
C PRO A 21 -0.95 -7.52 1.15
N GLU A 22 0.20 -7.05 1.64
CA GLU A 22 1.30 -6.59 0.80
C GLU A 22 2.51 -7.50 1.00
N MET A 23 3.14 -7.91 -0.09
CA MET A 23 4.45 -8.53 -0.05
C MET A 23 5.53 -7.43 -0.05
N LEU A 24 6.30 -7.37 1.03
CA LEU A 24 7.38 -6.40 1.20
C LEU A 24 8.72 -6.92 0.68
N HIS A 25 8.92 -8.25 0.73
CA HIS A 25 10.09 -8.94 0.17
C HIS A 25 9.67 -10.26 -0.45
N ASP A 26 10.05 -10.47 -1.72
CA ASP A 26 9.80 -11.67 -2.51
C ASP A 26 11.09 -12.47 -2.70
N GLY A 27 11.37 -13.37 -1.78
CA GLY A 27 12.43 -14.37 -1.93
C GLY A 27 12.00 -15.64 -2.65
N LEU A 28 10.74 -15.73 -3.09
CA LEU A 28 10.15 -16.85 -3.82
C LEU A 28 10.24 -16.67 -5.34
N LYS A 29 10.68 -15.51 -5.79
CA LYS A 29 10.75 -15.18 -7.21
C LYS A 29 11.64 -16.17 -7.97
N GLY A 30 11.04 -16.87 -8.94
CA GLY A 30 11.70 -17.90 -9.72
C GLY A 30 11.70 -19.30 -9.09
N ILE A 31 11.12 -19.46 -7.90
CA ILE A 31 10.95 -20.73 -7.18
C ILE A 31 9.49 -21.15 -7.19
N SER A 32 8.56 -20.21 -6.94
CA SER A 32 7.13 -20.46 -6.93
C SER A 32 6.54 -20.65 -8.33
N LEU A 33 5.40 -21.35 -8.41
CA LEU A 33 4.62 -21.47 -9.65
C LEU A 33 4.21 -20.08 -10.17
N PRO A 34 4.08 -19.91 -11.49
CA PRO A 34 3.48 -18.72 -12.08
C PRO A 34 2.13 -18.45 -11.43
N ASN A 35 1.87 -17.21 -11.03
CA ASN A 35 0.65 -16.72 -10.35
C ASN A 35 0.42 -17.19 -8.91
N ALA A 36 1.20 -18.12 -8.34
CA ALA A 36 0.99 -18.61 -6.96
C ALA A 36 0.94 -17.45 -5.94
N MET A 37 1.79 -16.45 -6.12
CA MET A 37 1.78 -15.26 -5.25
C MET A 37 0.56 -14.37 -5.47
N GLN A 38 0.09 -14.25 -6.71
CA GLN A 38 -1.12 -13.50 -7.02
C GLN A 38 -2.34 -14.18 -6.42
N ASP A 39 -2.42 -15.51 -6.52
CA ASP A 39 -3.51 -16.30 -5.94
C ASP A 39 -3.47 -16.25 -4.41
N TYR A 40 -2.27 -16.34 -3.81
CA TYR A 40 -2.10 -16.17 -2.37
C TYR A 40 -2.59 -14.80 -1.90
N LEU A 41 -2.13 -13.71 -2.50
CA LEU A 41 -2.56 -12.35 -2.16
C LEU A 41 -4.03 -12.08 -2.52
N GLY A 42 -4.58 -12.83 -3.48
CA GLY A 42 -6.00 -12.76 -3.89
C GLY A 42 -6.98 -13.39 -2.91
N GLY A 43 -6.50 -14.18 -1.94
CA GLY A 43 -7.35 -14.82 -0.94
C GLY A 43 -6.76 -16.06 -0.25
N GLY A 44 -5.72 -16.68 -0.82
CA GLY A 44 -5.07 -17.86 -0.23
C GLY A 44 -4.54 -17.61 1.19
N TYR A 45 -4.07 -16.40 1.46
CA TYR A 45 -3.58 -15.99 2.79
C TYR A 45 -4.59 -16.18 3.92
N LEU A 46 -5.88 -16.17 3.63
CA LEU A 46 -6.94 -16.39 4.64
C LEU A 46 -6.88 -17.78 5.28
N LEU A 47 -6.21 -18.73 4.63
CA LEU A 47 -6.01 -20.10 5.11
C LEU A 47 -4.59 -20.33 5.65
N ASP A 48 -3.72 -19.34 5.57
CA ASP A 48 -2.36 -19.39 6.10
C ASP A 48 -2.37 -19.35 7.63
N ALA A 49 -1.75 -20.35 8.27
CA ALA A 49 -1.76 -20.49 9.72
C ALA A 49 -1.06 -19.33 10.44
N VAL A 50 -0.02 -18.75 9.83
CA VAL A 50 0.69 -17.59 10.39
C VAL A 50 -0.21 -16.36 10.34
N TYR A 51 -0.86 -16.11 9.20
CA TYR A 51 -1.83 -15.04 9.06
C TYR A 51 -2.98 -15.17 10.07
N VAL A 52 -3.59 -16.36 10.15
CA VAL A 52 -4.70 -16.64 11.08
C VAL A 52 -4.27 -16.39 12.52
N ALA A 53 -3.10 -16.86 12.93
CA ALA A 53 -2.58 -16.62 14.27
C ALA A 53 -2.37 -15.13 14.56
N CYS A 54 -1.81 -14.37 13.62
CA CYS A 54 -1.66 -12.92 13.75
C CYS A 54 -3.01 -12.22 13.93
N MET A 55 -4.02 -12.59 13.14
CA MET A 55 -5.37 -12.00 13.25
C MET A 55 -6.08 -12.37 14.55
N GLN A 56 -5.68 -13.46 15.20
CA GLN A 56 -6.18 -13.89 16.51
C GLN A 56 -5.41 -13.27 17.69
N GLY A 57 -4.48 -12.35 17.41
CA GLY A 57 -3.74 -11.62 18.44
C GLY A 57 -2.49 -12.34 18.93
N LEU A 58 -1.80 -13.07 18.04
CA LEU A 58 -0.48 -13.63 18.33
C LEU A 58 0.45 -12.55 18.88
N ALA A 59 1.13 -12.82 19.97
CA ALA A 59 2.11 -11.89 20.53
C ALA A 59 3.31 -11.69 19.58
N ASP A 60 4.04 -10.60 19.73
CA ASP A 60 5.27 -10.37 18.97
C ASP A 60 6.33 -11.40 19.37
N GLY A 61 6.96 -12.05 18.38
CA GLY A 61 7.94 -13.09 18.67
C GLY A 61 8.40 -13.87 17.44
N LEU A 62 9.15 -14.94 17.69
CA LEU A 62 9.58 -15.93 16.71
C LEU A 62 8.81 -17.23 16.91
N TYR A 63 8.24 -17.76 15.85
CA TYR A 63 7.38 -18.94 15.89
C TYR A 63 7.76 -19.95 14.81
N ARG A 64 7.59 -21.24 15.12
CA ARG A 64 7.59 -22.32 14.12
C ARG A 64 6.19 -22.43 13.53
N LEU A 65 6.05 -22.54 12.22
CA LEU A 65 4.76 -22.80 11.58
C LEU A 65 4.06 -24.00 12.22
N ALA A 66 4.80 -25.05 12.53
CA ALA A 66 4.30 -26.26 13.17
C ALA A 66 3.64 -26.02 14.54
N THR A 67 3.95 -24.92 15.23
CA THR A 67 3.34 -24.58 16.52
C THR A 67 2.09 -23.70 16.38
N LEU A 68 1.90 -23.08 15.22
CA LEU A 68 0.76 -22.22 14.91
C LEU A 68 -0.34 -22.97 14.16
N ALA A 69 0.05 -23.98 13.39
CA ALA A 69 -0.87 -24.76 12.57
C ALA A 69 -1.57 -25.85 13.41
N PRO A 70 -2.84 -26.19 13.12
CA PRO A 70 -3.53 -27.34 13.68
C PRO A 70 -2.80 -28.66 13.34
N ASP A 71 -2.95 -29.69 14.20
CA ASP A 71 -2.24 -30.98 14.05
C ASP A 71 -2.39 -31.64 12.67
N ALA A 72 -3.58 -31.55 12.06
CA ALA A 72 -3.83 -32.11 10.73
C ALA A 72 -3.51 -31.14 9.56
N PHE A 73 -2.99 -29.96 9.84
CA PHE A 73 -2.74 -28.94 8.80
C PHE A 73 -1.74 -29.43 7.77
N PHE A 74 -0.64 -30.03 8.20
CA PHE A 74 0.45 -30.49 7.32
C PHE A 74 0.09 -31.71 6.45
N GLU A 75 -0.97 -32.44 6.82
CA GLU A 75 -1.51 -33.57 6.05
C GLU A 75 -2.71 -33.18 5.20
N SER A 76 -3.16 -31.92 5.30
CA SER A 76 -4.34 -31.43 4.59
C SER A 76 -4.03 -31.08 3.13
N ASP A 77 -5.05 -31.23 2.27
CA ASP A 77 -4.98 -30.77 0.89
C ASP A 77 -4.74 -29.25 0.80
N TYR A 78 -5.06 -28.49 1.84
CA TYR A 78 -4.79 -27.07 1.94
C TYR A 78 -3.30 -26.77 2.03
N PHE A 79 -2.58 -27.48 2.90
CA PHE A 79 -1.13 -27.30 3.04
C PHE A 79 -0.38 -27.68 1.76
N LEU A 80 -0.84 -28.72 1.07
CA LEU A 80 -0.27 -29.17 -0.20
C LEU A 80 -0.67 -28.28 -1.39
N SER A 81 -1.62 -27.36 -1.20
CA SER A 81 -2.07 -26.46 -2.26
C SER A 81 -1.14 -25.26 -2.40
N PRO A 82 -0.61 -24.98 -3.61
CA PRO A 82 0.18 -23.79 -3.88
C PRO A 82 -0.61 -22.48 -3.72
N LEU A 83 -1.95 -22.55 -3.65
CA LEU A 83 -2.82 -21.39 -3.42
C LEU A 83 -2.79 -20.91 -1.97
N VAL A 84 -2.55 -21.82 -1.02
CA VAL A 84 -2.49 -21.49 0.42
C VAL A 84 -1.07 -21.17 0.85
N HIS A 85 -0.11 -21.88 0.30
CA HIS A 85 1.29 -21.72 0.66
C HIS A 85 2.15 -21.63 -0.60
N PRO A 86 2.51 -20.43 -1.06
CA PRO A 86 3.21 -20.23 -2.33
C PRO A 86 4.62 -20.85 -2.39
N CYS A 87 5.15 -21.27 -1.24
CA CYS A 87 6.46 -21.93 -1.12
C CYS A 87 6.38 -23.45 -1.34
N ILE A 88 5.16 -24.00 -1.36
CA ILE A 88 4.93 -25.43 -1.48
C ILE A 88 4.42 -25.69 -2.89
N SER A 89 5.32 -25.78 -3.85
CA SER A 89 4.99 -26.43 -5.10
C SER A 89 5.65 -27.80 -5.14
N MET A 90 4.94 -28.80 -5.66
CA MET A 90 5.52 -30.13 -5.90
C MET A 90 6.73 -30.08 -6.84
N GLU A 91 6.88 -29.02 -7.63
CA GLU A 91 7.97 -28.80 -8.58
C GLU A 91 9.17 -28.08 -7.98
N SER A 92 9.00 -27.26 -6.93
CA SER A 92 10.09 -26.52 -6.27
C SER A 92 10.65 -27.22 -5.02
N GLY A 93 10.16 -28.41 -4.68
CA GLY A 93 10.48 -29.12 -3.45
C GLY A 93 9.56 -28.70 -2.30
N SER A 94 9.10 -29.70 -1.54
CA SER A 94 8.25 -29.45 -0.38
C SER A 94 9.02 -28.68 0.69
N LEU A 95 8.33 -27.77 1.37
CA LEU A 95 8.82 -27.06 2.54
C LEU A 95 9.14 -28.07 3.65
N VAL A 96 10.36 -28.03 4.18
CA VAL A 96 10.76 -28.83 5.33
C VAL A 96 10.30 -28.16 6.61
N GLU A 97 10.58 -26.86 6.72
CA GLU A 97 10.17 -26.08 7.88
C GLU A 97 10.15 -24.59 7.55
N GLU A 98 9.19 -23.90 8.17
CA GLU A 98 9.13 -22.45 8.24
C GLU A 98 9.14 -21.98 9.68
N ILE A 99 9.92 -20.92 9.92
CA ILE A 99 9.88 -20.11 11.12
C ILE A 99 9.59 -18.66 10.74
N ALA A 100 8.77 -17.98 11.54
CA ALA A 100 8.31 -16.64 11.24
C ALA A 100 8.54 -15.70 12.43
N PHE A 101 9.17 -14.55 12.18
CA PHE A 101 9.11 -13.40 13.07
C PHE A 101 7.79 -12.69 12.82
N CYS A 102 7.01 -12.54 13.89
CA CYS A 102 5.72 -11.86 13.85
C CYS A 102 5.79 -10.63 14.76
N THR A 103 5.32 -9.49 14.27
CA THR A 103 5.22 -8.26 15.06
C THR A 103 4.08 -7.39 14.54
N HIS A 104 3.63 -6.43 15.35
CA HIS A 104 2.55 -5.51 14.98
C HIS A 104 3.06 -4.08 14.92
N ALA A 105 2.75 -3.40 13.83
CA ALA A 105 2.99 -1.97 13.69
C ALA A 105 1.95 -1.16 14.49
N PRO A 106 2.22 0.13 14.77
CA PRO A 106 1.30 0.97 15.55
C PRO A 106 -0.10 1.16 14.94
N ASP A 107 -0.25 0.98 13.63
CA ASP A 107 -1.52 1.03 12.89
C ASP A 107 -2.33 -0.29 12.97
N GLY A 108 -1.81 -1.29 13.69
CA GLY A 108 -2.41 -2.61 13.82
C GLY A 108 -2.04 -3.59 12.70
N THR A 109 -1.18 -3.19 11.77
CA THR A 109 -0.69 -4.08 10.70
C THR A 109 0.18 -5.17 11.30
N ALA A 110 -0.14 -6.44 11.03
CA ALA A 110 0.74 -7.55 11.35
C ALA A 110 1.85 -7.65 10.28
N LEU A 111 3.10 -7.72 10.74
CA LEU A 111 4.29 -7.85 9.90
C LEU A 111 4.91 -9.22 10.15
N VAL A 112 5.09 -9.98 9.09
CA VAL A 112 5.60 -11.35 9.15
C VAL A 112 6.85 -11.46 8.29
N PHE A 113 7.95 -11.93 8.90
CA PHE A 113 9.18 -12.27 8.19
C PHE A 113 9.43 -13.76 8.32
N SER A 114 9.14 -14.48 7.26
CA SER A 114 9.29 -15.94 7.16
C SER A 114 10.67 -16.33 6.66
N LEU A 115 11.27 -17.29 7.32
CA LEU A 115 12.50 -17.99 6.94
C LEU A 115 12.17 -19.46 6.72
N MET A 116 12.56 -20.02 5.58
CA MET A 116 12.13 -21.35 5.16
C MET A 116 13.30 -22.20 4.71
N ARG A 117 13.18 -23.51 4.97
CA ARG A 117 14.07 -24.56 4.46
C ARG A 117 13.31 -25.51 3.56
N SER A 118 13.84 -25.73 2.37
CA SER A 118 13.25 -26.63 1.37
C SER A 118 13.77 -28.06 1.48
N THR A 119 13.14 -28.98 0.76
CA THR A 119 13.52 -30.41 0.70
C THR A 119 15.01 -30.58 0.39
N GLY A 120 15.65 -31.46 1.13
CA GLY A 120 17.10 -31.71 1.08
C GLY A 120 17.87 -31.02 2.20
N MET A 121 17.21 -30.15 2.97
CA MET A 121 17.76 -29.55 4.19
C MET A 121 17.21 -30.23 5.43
N GLU A 122 17.93 -30.08 6.56
CA GLU A 122 17.41 -30.43 7.88
C GLU A 122 16.52 -29.30 8.41
N ALA A 123 15.55 -29.65 9.25
CA ALA A 123 14.75 -28.66 9.99
C ALA A 123 15.65 -27.76 10.85
N PHE A 124 15.16 -26.57 11.23
CA PHE A 124 15.91 -25.70 12.13
C PHE A 124 16.14 -26.36 13.48
N SER A 125 17.39 -26.46 13.88
CA SER A 125 17.76 -27.01 15.19
C SER A 125 17.23 -26.13 16.33
N LYS A 126 17.31 -26.60 17.55
CA LYS A 126 16.99 -25.76 18.73
C LYS A 126 17.99 -24.61 18.86
N GLU A 127 19.22 -24.85 18.51
CA GLU A 127 20.32 -23.87 18.51
C GLU A 127 20.08 -22.79 17.46
N ASP A 128 19.68 -23.17 16.23
CA ASP A 128 19.28 -22.22 15.18
C ASP A 128 18.14 -21.32 15.66
N PHE A 129 17.09 -21.94 16.21
CA PHE A 129 15.92 -21.21 16.69
C PHE A 129 16.27 -20.22 17.80
N SER A 130 17.02 -20.70 18.83
CA SER A 130 17.44 -19.83 19.94
C SER A 130 18.35 -18.70 19.48
N ALA A 131 19.26 -18.98 18.54
CA ALA A 131 20.11 -17.94 17.97
C ALA A 131 19.31 -16.89 17.20
N LEU A 132 18.28 -17.31 16.43
CA LEU A 132 17.39 -16.40 15.71
C LEU A 132 16.49 -15.62 16.66
N GLU A 133 15.97 -16.27 17.71
CA GLU A 133 15.11 -15.65 18.72
C GLU A 133 15.80 -14.46 19.42
N ALA A 134 17.10 -14.54 19.66
CA ALA A 134 17.88 -13.43 20.19
C ALA A 134 17.88 -12.16 19.31
N PHE A 135 17.61 -12.29 18.02
CA PHE A 135 17.49 -11.17 17.09
C PHE A 135 16.06 -10.60 16.98
N THR A 136 15.07 -11.23 17.61
CA THR A 136 13.66 -10.79 17.51
C THR A 136 13.47 -9.30 17.76
N PRO A 137 14.04 -8.67 18.81
CA PRO A 137 13.82 -7.23 19.05
C PRO A 137 14.35 -6.35 17.90
N ILE A 138 15.49 -6.71 17.32
CA ILE A 138 16.11 -5.95 16.22
C ILE A 138 15.30 -6.12 14.94
N ILE A 139 14.87 -7.34 14.66
CA ILE A 139 14.07 -7.64 13.45
C ILE A 139 12.71 -6.96 13.53
N ASN A 140 12.03 -7.07 14.67
CA ASN A 140 10.73 -6.42 14.88
C ASN A 140 10.84 -4.91 14.70
N ALA A 141 11.85 -4.28 15.32
CA ALA A 141 12.08 -2.84 15.15
C ALA A 141 12.35 -2.46 13.68
N ALA A 142 13.12 -3.26 12.95
CA ALA A 142 13.42 -3.02 11.55
C ALA A 142 12.17 -3.17 10.66
N LEU A 143 11.35 -4.19 10.90
CA LEU A 143 10.09 -4.40 10.18
C LEU A 143 9.12 -3.24 10.40
N ILE A 144 8.91 -2.85 11.66
CA ILE A 144 8.03 -1.74 12.02
C ILE A 144 8.52 -0.44 11.37
N GLN A 145 9.80 -0.14 11.47
CA GLN A 145 10.35 1.09 10.88
C GLN A 145 10.25 1.10 9.35
N HIS A 146 10.50 -0.06 8.71
CA HIS A 146 10.32 -0.19 7.27
C HIS A 146 8.86 0.06 6.85
N TRP A 147 7.90 -0.48 7.58
CA TRP A 147 6.48 -0.28 7.33
C TRP A 147 6.06 1.18 7.50
N ILE A 148 6.46 1.83 8.59
CA ILE A 148 6.18 3.25 8.83
C ILE A 148 6.71 4.10 7.67
N ASN A 149 7.98 3.96 7.32
CA ASN A 149 8.59 4.74 6.23
C ASN A 149 7.88 4.52 4.89
N ARG A 150 7.44 3.28 4.63
CA ARG A 150 6.71 2.93 3.41
C ARG A 150 5.32 3.57 3.36
N THR A 151 4.57 3.53 4.45
CA THR A 151 3.22 4.11 4.53
C THR A 151 3.26 5.63 4.48
N GLU A 152 4.21 6.27 5.14
CA GLU A 152 4.45 7.71 5.05
C GLU A 152 4.77 8.14 3.62
N LYS A 153 5.67 7.41 2.94
CA LYS A 153 6.01 7.67 1.54
C LYS A 153 4.79 7.55 0.63
N LYS A 154 3.98 6.48 0.77
CA LYS A 154 2.73 6.30 0.01
C LYS A 154 1.75 7.44 0.26
N ALA A 155 1.61 7.89 1.51
CA ALA A 155 0.72 9.01 1.86
C ALA A 155 1.17 10.32 1.20
N LEU A 156 2.48 10.61 1.20
CA LEU A 156 3.06 11.78 0.53
C LEU A 156 2.85 11.72 -1.00
N GLU A 157 3.10 10.58 -1.62
CA GLU A 157 2.89 10.37 -3.05
C GLU A 157 1.40 10.56 -3.43
N LYS A 158 0.49 9.99 -2.64
CA LYS A 158 -0.97 10.16 -2.83
C LYS A 158 -1.39 11.63 -2.72
N THR A 159 -0.84 12.35 -1.76
CA THR A 159 -1.11 13.79 -1.59
C THR A 159 -0.58 14.61 -2.76
N ALA A 160 0.64 14.31 -3.24
CA ALA A 160 1.22 14.97 -4.39
C ALA A 160 0.41 14.73 -5.67
N LEU A 161 0.01 13.47 -5.92
CA LEU A 161 -0.86 13.10 -7.05
C LEU A 161 -2.22 13.79 -6.98
N ASN A 162 -2.82 13.89 -5.81
CA ASN A 162 -4.10 14.59 -5.63
C ASN A 162 -3.96 16.08 -5.92
N THR A 163 -2.87 16.70 -5.50
CA THR A 163 -2.58 18.12 -5.77
C THR A 163 -2.35 18.36 -7.26
N GLU A 164 -1.62 17.48 -7.93
CA GLU A 164 -1.38 17.57 -9.38
C GLU A 164 -2.68 17.39 -10.18
N ASN A 165 -3.49 16.38 -9.81
CA ASN A 165 -4.79 16.14 -10.41
C ASN A 165 -5.73 17.34 -10.23
N LEU A 166 -5.76 17.94 -9.05
CA LEU A 166 -6.53 19.15 -8.80
C LEU A 166 -6.05 20.34 -9.66
N ASN A 167 -4.72 20.53 -9.76
CA ASN A 167 -4.14 21.57 -10.61
C ASN A 167 -4.44 21.33 -12.09
N LYS A 168 -4.45 20.09 -12.54
CA LYS A 168 -4.86 19.70 -13.89
C LYS A 168 -6.34 20.02 -14.10
N SER A 169 -7.20 19.66 -13.14
CA SER A 169 -8.64 19.96 -13.21
C SER A 169 -8.91 21.47 -13.32
N PHE A 170 -8.14 22.32 -12.60
CA PHE A 170 -8.25 23.76 -12.76
C PHE A 170 -7.83 24.26 -14.16
N ARG A 171 -6.81 23.67 -14.77
CA ARG A 171 -6.34 24.04 -16.11
C ARG A 171 -7.28 23.58 -17.21
N ASP A 172 -7.90 22.42 -17.03
CA ASP A 172 -8.77 21.81 -18.05
C ASP A 172 -10.23 22.24 -17.92
N PHE A 173 -10.60 22.89 -16.81
CA PHE A 173 -11.97 23.33 -16.56
C PHE A 173 -12.46 24.29 -17.65
N GLU A 174 -13.51 23.88 -18.36
CA GLU A 174 -14.15 24.65 -19.45
C GLU A 174 -13.16 25.20 -20.50
N ARG A 175 -12.11 24.44 -20.79
CA ARG A 175 -11.01 24.82 -21.69
C ARG A 175 -11.49 25.21 -23.09
N ASP A 176 -12.53 24.57 -23.57
CA ASP A 176 -13.09 24.82 -24.91
C ASP A 176 -13.96 26.09 -24.96
N ARG A 177 -14.40 26.60 -23.82
CA ARG A 177 -15.32 27.76 -23.70
C ARG A 177 -14.62 29.01 -23.22
N LEU A 178 -13.53 28.86 -22.46
CA LEU A 178 -12.83 29.99 -21.85
C LEU A 178 -11.49 30.24 -22.55
N SER A 179 -11.16 31.49 -22.74
CA SER A 179 -9.83 31.88 -23.22
C SER A 179 -8.77 31.54 -22.16
N PRO A 180 -7.46 31.41 -22.56
CA PRO A 180 -6.39 31.13 -21.59
C PRO A 180 -6.37 32.11 -20.41
N ARG A 181 -6.63 33.38 -20.67
CA ARG A 181 -6.65 34.42 -19.62
C ARG A 181 -7.85 34.29 -18.69
N GLU A 182 -8.99 33.89 -19.20
CA GLU A 182 -10.17 33.59 -18.40
C GLU A 182 -9.97 32.35 -17.53
N GLN A 183 -9.25 31.34 -18.05
CA GLN A 183 -8.86 30.14 -17.28
C GLN A 183 -7.96 30.53 -16.10
N ASP A 184 -6.94 31.38 -16.31
CA ASP A 184 -6.07 31.87 -15.23
C ASP A 184 -6.91 32.54 -14.12
N VAL A 185 -7.87 33.38 -14.51
CA VAL A 185 -8.78 34.08 -13.57
C VAL A 185 -9.65 33.07 -12.83
N VAL A 186 -10.28 32.12 -13.54
CA VAL A 186 -11.11 31.07 -12.93
C VAL A 186 -10.30 30.22 -11.93
N ALA A 187 -9.09 29.80 -12.29
CA ALA A 187 -8.25 29.02 -11.41
C ALA A 187 -7.92 29.74 -10.09
N LEU A 188 -7.71 31.04 -10.12
CA LEU A 188 -7.50 31.86 -8.91
C LEU A 188 -8.78 32.02 -8.10
N LEU A 189 -9.91 32.29 -8.76
CA LEU A 189 -11.22 32.44 -8.08
C LEU A 189 -11.64 31.13 -7.37
N LEU A 190 -11.43 29.98 -8.01
CA LEU A 190 -11.72 28.67 -7.43
C LEU A 190 -10.77 28.32 -6.26
N ARG A 191 -9.56 28.86 -6.24
CA ARG A 191 -8.64 28.78 -5.09
C ARG A 191 -8.97 29.79 -3.97
N GLY A 192 -10.04 30.55 -4.09
CA GLY A 192 -10.50 31.50 -3.07
C GLY A 192 -9.87 32.89 -3.15
N HIS A 193 -9.15 33.26 -4.24
CA HIS A 193 -8.63 34.60 -4.40
C HIS A 193 -9.76 35.60 -4.67
N SER A 194 -9.67 36.75 -4.02
CA SER A 194 -10.51 37.93 -4.35
C SER A 194 -10.06 38.52 -5.71
N SER A 195 -10.90 39.38 -6.30
CA SER A 195 -10.53 40.08 -7.55
C SER A 195 -9.25 40.90 -7.41
N LEU A 196 -9.02 41.48 -6.23
CA LEU A 196 -7.80 42.24 -5.94
C LEU A 196 -6.58 41.33 -5.83
N SER A 197 -6.71 40.20 -5.14
CA SER A 197 -5.63 39.19 -5.01
C SER A 197 -5.32 38.55 -6.36
N ALA A 198 -6.34 38.19 -7.15
CA ALA A 198 -6.16 37.66 -8.50
C ALA A 198 -5.47 38.67 -9.43
N ALA A 199 -5.82 39.96 -9.34
CA ALA A 199 -5.18 41.02 -10.09
C ALA A 199 -3.68 41.12 -9.81
N LYS A 200 -3.29 41.09 -8.53
CA LYS A 200 -1.89 41.07 -8.10
C LYS A 200 -1.12 39.86 -8.64
N ASN A 201 -1.71 38.64 -8.54
CA ASN A 201 -1.11 37.42 -9.04
C ASN A 201 -0.89 37.41 -10.55
N LEU A 202 -1.83 38.04 -11.30
CA LEU A 202 -1.80 38.05 -12.76
C LEU A 202 -1.10 39.28 -13.35
N GLY A 203 -0.64 40.23 -12.53
CA GLY A 203 0.00 41.47 -12.99
C GLY A 203 -0.93 42.38 -13.78
N ILE A 204 -2.25 42.44 -13.45
CA ILE A 204 -3.26 43.25 -14.12
C ILE A 204 -4.05 44.07 -13.08
N THR A 205 -4.95 44.92 -13.55
CA THR A 205 -5.79 45.71 -12.65
C THR A 205 -6.98 44.92 -12.11
N GLU A 206 -7.49 45.29 -10.93
CA GLU A 206 -8.72 44.69 -10.38
C GLU A 206 -9.92 44.88 -11.33
N GLY A 207 -9.99 46.03 -12.01
CA GLY A 207 -11.01 46.29 -13.01
C GLY A 207 -10.98 45.28 -14.16
N THR A 208 -9.78 44.92 -14.63
CA THR A 208 -9.60 43.92 -15.67
C THR A 208 -10.07 42.55 -15.21
N VAL A 209 -9.75 42.13 -13.96
CA VAL A 209 -10.27 40.88 -13.40
C VAL A 209 -11.80 40.88 -13.33
N LYS A 210 -12.43 41.99 -12.92
CA LYS A 210 -13.89 42.10 -12.89
C LYS A 210 -14.51 41.95 -14.28
N ILE A 211 -13.88 42.47 -15.33
CA ILE A 211 -14.31 42.30 -16.73
C ILE A 211 -14.20 40.82 -17.11
N HIS A 212 -13.08 40.15 -16.84
CA HIS A 212 -12.94 38.71 -17.10
C HIS A 212 -14.00 37.91 -16.37
N ARG A 213 -14.28 38.18 -15.08
CA ARG A 213 -15.34 37.51 -14.32
C ARG A 213 -16.70 37.66 -15.00
N LYS A 214 -17.06 38.86 -15.44
CA LYS A 214 -18.31 39.10 -16.17
C LYS A 214 -18.42 38.26 -17.43
N ASN A 215 -17.34 38.21 -18.21
CA ASN A 215 -17.29 37.41 -19.44
C ASN A 215 -17.37 35.90 -19.17
N ILE A 216 -16.64 35.44 -18.16
CA ILE A 216 -16.68 34.03 -17.70
C ILE A 216 -18.12 33.67 -17.32
N TYR A 217 -18.76 34.49 -16.49
CA TYR A 217 -20.11 34.18 -16.03
C TYR A 217 -21.11 34.18 -17.19
N ALA A 218 -20.99 35.08 -18.14
CA ALA A 218 -21.81 35.08 -19.35
C ALA A 218 -21.60 33.83 -20.21
N LYS A 219 -20.33 33.41 -20.42
CA LYS A 219 -19.98 32.22 -21.20
C LYS A 219 -20.46 30.92 -20.55
N LEU A 220 -20.40 30.85 -19.22
CA LEU A 220 -20.78 29.63 -18.47
C LEU A 220 -22.27 29.60 -18.12
N GLY A 221 -23.02 30.73 -18.34
CA GLY A 221 -24.43 30.80 -17.99
C GLY A 221 -24.67 30.88 -16.47
N ILE A 222 -23.73 31.42 -15.70
CA ILE A 222 -23.80 31.53 -14.24
C ILE A 222 -23.82 32.99 -13.79
N SER A 223 -24.26 33.27 -12.56
CA SER A 223 -24.39 34.62 -12.04
C SER A 223 -23.57 34.89 -10.76
N SER A 224 -22.93 33.87 -10.18
CA SER A 224 -22.21 34.04 -8.91
C SER A 224 -20.95 33.14 -8.84
N GLN A 225 -20.06 33.50 -7.91
CA GLN A 225 -18.89 32.69 -7.61
C GLN A 225 -19.26 31.32 -7.01
N SER A 226 -20.35 31.27 -6.23
CA SER A 226 -20.87 29.98 -5.70
C SER A 226 -21.32 29.06 -6.83
N MET A 227 -21.98 29.60 -7.87
CA MET A 227 -22.35 28.81 -9.05
C MET A 227 -21.12 28.34 -9.83
N LEU A 228 -20.08 29.17 -9.96
CA LEU A 228 -18.81 28.77 -10.57
C LEU A 228 -18.20 27.61 -9.82
N PHE A 229 -18.17 27.66 -8.49
CA PHE A 229 -17.65 26.60 -7.64
C PHE A 229 -18.46 25.30 -7.79
N SER A 230 -19.81 25.40 -7.74
CA SER A 230 -20.69 24.24 -7.95
C SER A 230 -20.50 23.59 -9.33
N HIS A 231 -20.32 24.42 -10.36
CA HIS A 231 -20.07 23.95 -11.72
C HIS A 231 -18.73 23.19 -11.81
N PHE A 232 -17.68 23.74 -11.19
CA PHE A 232 -16.37 23.08 -11.11
C PHE A 232 -16.46 21.74 -10.37
N ILE A 233 -17.09 21.69 -9.18
CA ILE A 233 -17.26 20.46 -8.42
C ILE A 233 -18.03 19.40 -9.24
N ALA A 234 -19.09 19.80 -9.92
CA ALA A 234 -19.84 18.89 -10.78
C ALA A 234 -19.00 18.33 -11.95
N SER A 235 -18.02 19.07 -12.44
CA SER A 235 -17.13 18.63 -13.52
C SER A 235 -16.11 17.57 -13.04
N ILE A 236 -15.60 17.69 -11.81
CA ILE A 236 -14.62 16.71 -11.26
C ILE A 236 -15.27 15.43 -10.73
N ILE A 237 -16.54 15.47 -10.33
CA ILE A 237 -17.27 14.26 -9.86
C ILE A 237 -17.72 13.38 -11.04
N LYS A 238 -17.83 13.91 -12.25
CA LYS A 238 -18.27 13.19 -13.46
C LYS A 238 -17.14 12.39 -14.15
N HIS A 239 -15.91 12.54 -13.70
CA HIS A 239 -14.73 11.83 -14.18
C HIS A 239 -14.21 10.88 -13.11
#